data_fa26cb00b7c8990f496c4f1149ab6e93
#
_entry.id   fa26cb00b7c8990f496c4f1149ab6e93
#
_cell.length_a   1.000
_cell.length_b   1.000
_cell.length_c   1.000
_cell.angle_alpha   90.00
_cell.angle_beta   90.00
_cell.angle_gamma   90.00
#
_symmetry.space_group_name_H-M   'P 1'
#
loop_
_entity.id
_entity.type
_entity.pdbx_description
1 polymer ?
#
loop_
_entity_poly.entity_id
_entity_poly.type
_entity_poly.pdbx_seq_one_letter_code
_entity_poly.pdbx_strand_id
1 'polypeptide(L)'
;SNIENLVIPASVDHIGYGALFTCKKLNTVKFEGNVKTMDSSIFYHTPVTKVTLADDMTKIPTKMFLKCDKLAEINWPANLESIGSGAFYDCIALKTSALPATVKEIGDEAFLNCSSITSVNLPAALEKLGSCAFSMTSINDLTIDSNNANFKLVDGVLYSKDGRLLYLVQMKGLKNVNVASQCIGINGGAFWGSEVETVTLPKSMLAIDDYAFCQSALKSINFPSSLVFVGEQGFASTKLAGELRLPVNMPIVSDGAFAGNKGITSVVIPSLVKYVYAHAFHNCNNLATITCEGSKAPEFVNVYEDYDSPFYNIMATEVNIPKGSADSYRSEYWTDYLALNESDKAVLAVVSTSPESGATFSEKDFTAAFDITFGEPVTIVEEHPDAYLRVSAIGGNPLLSGNVLQPDDVWYVTYPLASKETVRIWAADNDSYTMSYASEADKEYTLVVPAGLVKNAAGELNEQIVISVKGYDPSTGIADATVAPSVATEVSRYNVNGTKIGKNQKGIAIVKMSDGSVKKVLVK
;
A
#
# COMPACT_ATOMS: atom_id res chain seq x y z
N SER A 1 -6.46 -32.57 -32.64
CA SER A 1 -6.91 -33.92 -32.24
C SER A 1 -8.42 -34.03 -32.31
N ASN A 2 -8.94 -35.21 -32.68
CA ASN A 2 -10.37 -35.55 -32.67
C ASN A 2 -10.79 -36.31 -31.39
N ILE A 3 -9.94 -36.34 -30.38
CA ILE A 3 -10.21 -36.98 -29.11
C ILE A 3 -11.36 -36.27 -28.40
N GLU A 4 -12.43 -36.99 -28.08
CA GLU A 4 -13.58 -36.46 -27.32
C GLU A 4 -13.54 -36.91 -25.85
N ASN A 5 -13.08 -38.14 -25.61
CA ASN A 5 -12.96 -38.71 -24.26
C ASN A 5 -11.55 -39.24 -24.08
N LEU A 6 -10.92 -38.86 -22.98
CA LEU A 6 -9.55 -39.24 -22.67
C LEU A 6 -9.49 -39.93 -21.32
N VAL A 7 -8.90 -41.13 -21.30
CA VAL A 7 -8.49 -41.82 -20.06
C VAL A 7 -6.97 -41.70 -19.95
N ILE A 8 -6.49 -41.24 -18.82
CA ILE A 8 -5.07 -41.16 -18.48
C ILE A 8 -4.78 -42.32 -17.53
N PRO A 9 -4.08 -43.40 -18.01
CA PRO A 9 -3.82 -44.56 -17.20
C PRO A 9 -2.92 -44.29 -16.00
N ALA A 10 -3.03 -45.06 -14.96
CA ALA A 10 -2.16 -44.97 -13.78
C ALA A 10 -0.67 -45.19 -14.06
N SER A 11 -0.33 -45.72 -15.24
CA SER A 11 1.06 -45.92 -15.69
C SER A 11 1.71 -44.64 -16.27
N VAL A 12 0.96 -43.54 -16.37
CA VAL A 12 1.51 -42.26 -16.86
C VAL A 12 2.27 -41.57 -15.73
N ASP A 13 3.56 -41.41 -15.89
CA ASP A 13 4.44 -40.81 -14.90
C ASP A 13 4.58 -39.29 -15.08
N HIS A 14 4.41 -38.77 -16.31
CA HIS A 14 4.61 -37.36 -16.64
C HIS A 14 3.64 -36.84 -17.70
N ILE A 15 3.11 -35.66 -17.50
CA ILE A 15 2.35 -34.88 -18.50
C ILE A 15 3.00 -33.51 -18.64
N GLY A 16 3.53 -33.25 -19.84
CA GLY A 16 4.25 -32.01 -20.12
C GLY A 16 3.34 -30.79 -20.30
N TYR A 17 3.98 -29.62 -20.37
CA TYR A 17 3.34 -28.32 -20.55
C TYR A 17 2.41 -28.31 -21.77
N GLY A 18 1.16 -27.89 -21.57
CA GLY A 18 0.18 -27.70 -22.63
C GLY A 18 -0.13 -28.98 -23.43
N ALA A 19 0.11 -30.18 -22.88
CA ALA A 19 0.04 -31.43 -23.62
C ALA A 19 -1.28 -31.66 -24.40
N LEU A 20 -2.38 -31.10 -23.91
CA LEU A 20 -3.72 -31.26 -24.49
C LEU A 20 -4.30 -29.95 -25.07
N PHE A 21 -3.54 -28.88 -25.10
CA PHE A 21 -3.95 -27.54 -25.54
C PHE A 21 -4.68 -27.50 -26.91
N THR A 22 -4.32 -28.36 -27.84
CA THR A 22 -4.94 -28.41 -29.18
C THR A 22 -6.11 -29.36 -29.31
N CYS A 23 -6.57 -30.01 -28.23
CA CYS A 23 -7.65 -30.99 -28.25
C CYS A 23 -9.03 -30.31 -28.26
N LYS A 24 -9.38 -29.67 -29.40
CA LYS A 24 -10.59 -28.84 -29.55
C LYS A 24 -11.92 -29.59 -29.47
N LYS A 25 -11.91 -30.92 -29.40
CA LYS A 25 -13.12 -31.75 -29.24
C LYS A 25 -13.17 -32.49 -27.89
N LEU A 26 -12.17 -32.26 -27.02
CA LEU A 26 -12.07 -32.95 -25.75
C LEU A 26 -13.24 -32.55 -24.84
N ASN A 27 -14.04 -33.54 -24.49
CA ASN A 27 -15.25 -33.34 -23.68
C ASN A 27 -15.09 -33.90 -22.25
N THR A 28 -14.52 -35.12 -22.11
CA THR A 28 -14.31 -35.69 -20.79
C THR A 28 -12.88 -36.19 -20.59
N VAL A 29 -12.40 -36.10 -19.35
CA VAL A 29 -11.09 -36.63 -18.94
C VAL A 29 -11.24 -37.41 -17.65
N LYS A 30 -10.62 -38.60 -17.61
CA LYS A 30 -10.51 -39.41 -16.41
C LYS A 30 -9.06 -39.77 -16.14
N PHE A 31 -8.59 -39.49 -14.92
CA PHE A 31 -7.33 -40.00 -14.39
C PHE A 31 -7.59 -41.28 -13.61
N GLU A 32 -6.82 -42.37 -13.90
CA GLU A 32 -6.93 -43.67 -13.19
C GLU A 32 -5.92 -43.80 -12.05
N GLY A 33 -4.97 -42.86 -11.94
CA GLY A 33 -3.99 -42.78 -10.85
C GLY A 33 -3.30 -41.43 -10.83
N ASN A 34 -2.58 -41.18 -9.74
CA ASN A 34 -1.79 -39.95 -9.60
C ASN A 34 -0.63 -39.95 -10.59
N VAL A 35 -0.50 -38.87 -11.33
CA VAL A 35 0.65 -38.63 -12.22
C VAL A 35 1.76 -37.97 -11.41
N LYS A 36 2.96 -38.57 -11.38
CA LYS A 36 4.08 -38.11 -10.53
C LYS A 36 4.47 -36.65 -10.79
N THR A 37 4.50 -36.27 -12.07
CA THR A 37 4.84 -34.93 -12.49
C THR A 37 3.86 -34.43 -13.54
N MET A 38 3.29 -33.27 -13.29
CA MET A 38 2.39 -32.57 -14.20
C MET A 38 2.86 -31.13 -14.33
N ASP A 39 3.16 -30.71 -15.56
CA ASP A 39 3.52 -29.33 -15.82
C ASP A 39 2.27 -28.42 -15.83
N SER A 40 2.48 -27.14 -16.03
CA SER A 40 1.37 -26.18 -16.08
C SER A 40 0.58 -26.24 -17.40
N SER A 41 -0.65 -25.67 -17.37
CA SER A 41 -1.46 -25.40 -18.57
C SER A 41 -1.86 -26.63 -19.40
N ILE A 42 -1.94 -27.81 -18.79
CA ILE A 42 -2.16 -29.10 -19.50
C ILE A 42 -3.42 -29.04 -20.39
N PHE A 43 -4.54 -28.50 -19.87
CA PHE A 43 -5.83 -28.41 -20.56
C PHE A 43 -6.14 -26.98 -21.03
N TYR A 44 -5.14 -26.12 -21.13
CA TYR A 44 -5.37 -24.72 -21.50
C TYR A 44 -6.33 -24.57 -22.69
N HIS A 45 -7.43 -23.84 -22.46
CA HIS A 45 -8.42 -23.49 -23.48
C HIS A 45 -9.02 -24.74 -24.21
N THR A 46 -9.20 -25.85 -23.51
CA THR A 46 -9.93 -27.01 -24.05
C THR A 46 -11.43 -26.92 -23.68
N PRO A 47 -12.32 -27.48 -24.53
CA PRO A 47 -13.76 -27.44 -24.28
C PRO A 47 -14.22 -28.56 -23.31
N VAL A 48 -13.34 -29.04 -22.45
CA VAL A 48 -13.66 -30.10 -21.49
C VAL A 48 -14.82 -29.68 -20.59
N THR A 49 -15.81 -30.55 -20.43
CA THR A 49 -17.01 -30.30 -19.60
C THR A 49 -16.94 -31.01 -18.25
N LYS A 50 -16.26 -32.16 -18.21
CA LYS A 50 -16.14 -32.99 -17.01
C LYS A 50 -14.75 -33.59 -16.85
N VAL A 51 -14.21 -33.48 -15.65
CA VAL A 51 -12.93 -34.10 -15.28
C VAL A 51 -13.13 -34.98 -14.05
N THR A 52 -12.60 -36.21 -14.12
CA THR A 52 -12.52 -37.12 -12.98
C THR A 52 -11.05 -37.25 -12.61
N LEU A 53 -10.67 -36.66 -11.49
CA LEU A 53 -9.32 -36.79 -10.92
C LEU A 53 -9.18 -38.09 -10.13
N ALA A 54 -7.97 -38.62 -10.07
CA ALA A 54 -7.71 -39.83 -9.26
C ALA A 54 -7.75 -39.53 -7.75
N ASP A 55 -8.25 -40.44 -6.95
CA ASP A 55 -8.45 -40.25 -5.50
C ASP A 55 -7.15 -40.04 -4.72
N ASP A 56 -6.02 -40.52 -5.25
CA ASP A 56 -4.68 -40.36 -4.67
C ASP A 56 -3.95 -39.10 -5.07
N MET A 57 -4.58 -38.21 -5.87
CA MET A 57 -4.01 -36.89 -6.20
C MET A 57 -4.06 -35.96 -5.00
N THR A 58 -2.91 -35.36 -4.68
CA THR A 58 -2.76 -34.37 -3.59
C THR A 58 -2.64 -32.96 -4.06
N LYS A 59 -2.41 -32.75 -5.38
CA LYS A 59 -2.19 -31.38 -5.95
C LYS A 59 -2.88 -31.22 -7.29
N ILE A 60 -3.42 -30.04 -7.53
CA ILE A 60 -3.83 -29.58 -8.85
C ILE A 60 -2.77 -28.59 -9.33
N PRO A 61 -2.10 -28.87 -10.47
CA PRO A 61 -1.02 -28.02 -10.99
C PRO A 61 -1.46 -26.59 -11.30
N THR A 62 -0.50 -25.68 -11.31
CA THR A 62 -0.65 -24.29 -11.77
C THR A 62 -1.24 -24.26 -13.18
N LYS A 63 -2.30 -23.44 -13.37
CA LYS A 63 -2.95 -23.20 -14.66
C LYS A 63 -3.47 -24.48 -15.37
N MET A 64 -3.68 -25.57 -14.63
CA MET A 64 -4.05 -26.87 -15.23
C MET A 64 -5.27 -26.77 -16.15
N PHE A 65 -6.32 -26.06 -15.71
CA PHE A 65 -7.58 -25.87 -16.44
C PHE A 65 -7.79 -24.40 -16.88
N LEU A 66 -6.71 -23.63 -17.02
CA LEU A 66 -6.80 -22.23 -17.44
C LEU A 66 -7.65 -22.08 -18.71
N LYS A 67 -8.70 -21.24 -18.66
CA LYS A 67 -9.65 -21.00 -19.75
C LYS A 67 -10.42 -22.22 -20.25
N CYS A 68 -10.66 -23.20 -19.39
CA CYS A 68 -11.60 -24.28 -19.69
C CYS A 68 -13.03 -23.81 -19.42
N ASP A 69 -13.53 -22.93 -20.29
CA ASP A 69 -14.80 -22.20 -20.13
C ASP A 69 -16.07 -23.10 -20.07
N LYS A 70 -15.95 -24.34 -20.51
CA LYS A 70 -17.02 -25.37 -20.48
C LYS A 70 -16.94 -26.30 -19.28
N LEU A 71 -15.85 -26.29 -18.51
CA LEU A 71 -15.67 -27.19 -17.38
C LEU A 71 -16.71 -26.89 -16.30
N ALA A 72 -17.69 -27.76 -16.19
CA ALA A 72 -18.81 -27.64 -15.25
C ALA A 72 -18.72 -28.59 -14.06
N GLU A 73 -18.10 -29.74 -14.26
CA GLU A 73 -18.03 -30.81 -13.26
C GLU A 73 -16.59 -31.29 -13.02
N ILE A 74 -16.21 -31.28 -11.77
CA ILE A 74 -14.95 -31.90 -11.29
C ILE A 74 -15.23 -32.63 -9.98
N ASN A 75 -14.68 -33.85 -9.83
CA ASN A 75 -14.62 -34.48 -8.51
C ASN A 75 -13.36 -34.02 -7.79
N TRP A 76 -13.48 -33.73 -6.52
CA TRP A 76 -12.33 -33.38 -5.68
C TRP A 76 -11.74 -34.66 -5.06
N PRO A 77 -10.43 -34.95 -5.26
CA PRO A 77 -9.75 -36.03 -4.56
C PRO A 77 -9.83 -35.82 -3.04
N ALA A 78 -10.11 -36.87 -2.30
CA ALA A 78 -10.28 -36.82 -0.84
C ALA A 78 -9.02 -36.32 -0.09
N ASN A 79 -7.83 -36.56 -0.68
CA ASN A 79 -6.53 -36.18 -0.11
C ASN A 79 -5.93 -34.94 -0.77
N LEU A 80 -6.72 -34.12 -1.48
CA LEU A 80 -6.23 -32.91 -2.11
C LEU A 80 -5.74 -31.92 -1.06
N GLU A 81 -4.46 -31.54 -1.16
CA GLU A 81 -3.83 -30.57 -0.24
C GLU A 81 -3.61 -29.20 -0.86
N SER A 82 -3.40 -29.10 -2.18
CA SER A 82 -3.13 -27.82 -2.82
C SER A 82 -3.79 -27.66 -4.18
N ILE A 83 -4.23 -26.43 -4.46
CA ILE A 83 -4.74 -25.95 -5.76
C ILE A 83 -3.80 -24.87 -6.24
N GLY A 84 -3.13 -25.12 -7.38
CA GLY A 84 -2.09 -24.23 -7.91
C GLY A 84 -2.63 -22.89 -8.43
N SER A 85 -1.75 -21.92 -8.59
CA SER A 85 -2.10 -20.59 -9.10
C SER A 85 -2.74 -20.68 -10.48
N GLY A 86 -3.86 -19.95 -10.68
CA GLY A 86 -4.63 -19.93 -11.92
C GLY A 86 -5.21 -21.28 -12.36
N ALA A 87 -5.28 -22.26 -11.46
CA ALA A 87 -5.65 -23.64 -11.83
C ALA A 87 -6.99 -23.74 -12.56
N PHE A 88 -7.95 -22.90 -12.21
CA PHE A 88 -9.29 -22.81 -12.81
C PHE A 88 -9.61 -21.40 -13.34
N TYR A 89 -8.61 -20.57 -13.60
CA TYR A 89 -8.84 -19.22 -14.12
C TYR A 89 -9.69 -19.28 -15.40
N ASP A 90 -10.76 -18.47 -15.49
CA ASP A 90 -11.76 -18.46 -16.59
C ASP A 90 -12.53 -19.78 -16.78
N CYS A 91 -12.64 -20.61 -15.77
CA CYS A 91 -13.57 -21.75 -15.79
C CYS A 91 -15.01 -21.26 -15.47
N ILE A 92 -15.59 -20.47 -16.35
CA ILE A 92 -16.87 -19.77 -16.10
C ILE A 92 -18.07 -20.66 -15.85
N ALA A 93 -18.03 -21.91 -16.31
CA ALA A 93 -19.11 -22.90 -16.08
C ALA A 93 -18.92 -23.71 -14.79
N LEU A 94 -17.77 -23.60 -14.12
CA LEU A 94 -17.45 -24.43 -12.95
C LEU A 94 -18.38 -24.10 -11.77
N LYS A 95 -19.04 -25.16 -11.29
CA LYS A 95 -19.86 -25.11 -10.08
C LYS A 95 -19.19 -25.96 -9.02
N THR A 96 -18.62 -25.32 -8.01
CA THR A 96 -18.11 -26.03 -6.83
C THR A 96 -18.83 -25.52 -5.60
N SER A 97 -19.17 -26.43 -4.69
CA SER A 97 -19.88 -26.07 -3.45
C SER A 97 -19.03 -26.36 -2.20
N ALA A 98 -18.10 -27.29 -2.29
CA ALA A 98 -17.28 -27.67 -1.14
C ALA A 98 -15.89 -28.09 -1.61
N LEU A 99 -14.88 -27.52 -0.99
CA LEU A 99 -13.51 -27.96 -1.12
C LEU A 99 -13.23 -29.12 -0.15
N PRO A 100 -12.33 -30.04 -0.48
CA PRO A 100 -11.93 -31.11 0.44
C PRO A 100 -11.40 -30.55 1.77
N ALA A 101 -11.71 -31.22 2.87
CA ALA A 101 -11.27 -30.80 4.21
C ALA A 101 -9.74 -30.76 4.38
N THR A 102 -9.02 -31.45 3.48
CA THR A 102 -7.56 -31.57 3.46
C THR A 102 -6.84 -30.43 2.76
N VAL A 103 -7.56 -29.53 2.06
CA VAL A 103 -6.94 -28.42 1.32
C VAL A 103 -6.29 -27.42 2.27
N LYS A 104 -4.98 -27.26 2.13
CA LYS A 104 -4.12 -26.36 2.91
C LYS A 104 -3.78 -25.07 2.15
N GLU A 105 -3.71 -25.15 0.82
CA GLU A 105 -3.27 -24.04 -0.01
C GLU A 105 -4.15 -23.86 -1.24
N ILE A 106 -4.56 -22.60 -1.49
CA ILE A 106 -5.21 -22.14 -2.71
C ILE A 106 -4.33 -21.01 -3.26
N GLY A 107 -3.77 -21.22 -4.46
CA GLY A 107 -2.84 -20.28 -5.09
C GLY A 107 -3.51 -19.02 -5.63
N ASP A 108 -2.69 -18.08 -6.07
CA ASP A 108 -3.15 -16.84 -6.67
C ASP A 108 -4.02 -17.11 -7.90
N GLU A 109 -5.10 -16.35 -8.07
CA GLU A 109 -6.01 -16.44 -9.22
C GLU A 109 -6.64 -17.85 -9.42
N ALA A 110 -6.57 -18.74 -8.43
CA ALA A 110 -6.94 -20.14 -8.61
C ALA A 110 -8.33 -20.34 -9.20
N PHE A 111 -9.30 -19.50 -8.82
CA PHE A 111 -10.68 -19.50 -9.31
C PHE A 111 -11.10 -18.13 -9.88
N LEU A 112 -10.12 -17.34 -10.33
CA LEU A 112 -10.44 -16.02 -10.92
C LEU A 112 -11.41 -16.19 -12.10
N ASN A 113 -12.48 -15.38 -12.09
CA ASN A 113 -13.55 -15.37 -13.07
C ASN A 113 -14.29 -16.72 -13.24
N CYS A 114 -14.35 -17.53 -12.17
CA CYS A 114 -15.26 -18.68 -12.13
C CYS A 114 -16.68 -18.20 -11.77
N SER A 115 -17.33 -17.52 -12.69
CA SER A 115 -18.58 -16.77 -12.44
C SER A 115 -19.79 -17.64 -12.08
N SER A 116 -19.75 -18.96 -12.28
CA SER A 116 -20.80 -19.89 -11.83
C SER A 116 -20.62 -20.38 -10.39
N ILE A 117 -19.52 -20.04 -9.70
CA ILE A 117 -19.35 -20.35 -8.28
C ILE A 117 -20.16 -19.37 -7.44
N THR A 118 -21.18 -19.89 -6.75
CA THR A 118 -22.08 -19.09 -5.91
C THR A 118 -21.88 -19.32 -4.40
N SER A 119 -21.24 -20.41 -4.03
CA SER A 119 -20.92 -20.72 -2.61
C SER A 119 -19.53 -21.29 -2.47
N VAL A 120 -18.88 -20.99 -1.36
CA VAL A 120 -17.57 -21.55 -0.99
C VAL A 120 -17.55 -21.79 0.52
N ASN A 121 -17.19 -23.02 0.92
CA ASN A 121 -16.86 -23.32 2.31
C ASN A 121 -15.35 -23.57 2.41
N LEU A 122 -14.64 -22.70 3.13
CA LEU A 122 -13.19 -22.81 3.34
C LEU A 122 -12.90 -23.82 4.45
N PRO A 123 -12.01 -24.81 4.22
CA PRO A 123 -11.81 -25.90 5.17
C PRO A 123 -10.97 -25.51 6.39
N ALA A 124 -11.06 -26.30 7.44
CA ALA A 124 -10.27 -26.14 8.68
C ALA A 124 -8.75 -26.17 8.41
N ALA A 125 -8.31 -27.01 7.47
CA ALA A 125 -6.89 -27.16 7.14
C ALA A 125 -6.30 -26.00 6.33
N LEU A 126 -7.10 -25.06 5.81
CA LEU A 126 -6.60 -23.98 4.96
C LEU A 126 -5.61 -23.09 5.71
N GLU A 127 -4.39 -23.02 5.18
CA GLU A 127 -3.27 -22.24 5.72
C GLU A 127 -2.93 -21.03 4.84
N LYS A 128 -3.11 -21.16 3.51
CA LYS A 128 -2.75 -20.12 2.54
C LYS A 128 -3.87 -19.88 1.54
N LEU A 129 -4.17 -18.60 1.32
CA LEU A 129 -5.07 -18.11 0.29
C LEU A 129 -4.36 -17.04 -0.52
N GLY A 130 -4.19 -17.29 -1.81
CA GLY A 130 -3.51 -16.40 -2.74
C GLY A 130 -4.33 -15.17 -3.11
N SER A 131 -3.66 -14.19 -3.72
CA SER A 131 -4.28 -12.98 -4.26
C SER A 131 -5.24 -13.31 -5.40
N CYS A 132 -6.34 -12.60 -5.50
CA CYS A 132 -7.37 -12.77 -6.54
C CYS A 132 -7.97 -14.19 -6.60
N ALA A 133 -7.79 -15.05 -5.58
CA ALA A 133 -8.12 -16.46 -5.66
C ALA A 133 -9.60 -16.74 -6.05
N PHE A 134 -10.54 -15.89 -5.61
CA PHE A 134 -11.97 -15.99 -5.91
C PHE A 134 -12.56 -14.71 -6.51
N SER A 135 -11.73 -13.84 -7.03
CA SER A 135 -12.20 -12.60 -7.66
C SER A 135 -13.07 -12.88 -8.89
N MET A 136 -14.02 -12.00 -9.18
CA MET A 136 -14.96 -12.13 -10.31
C MET A 136 -15.84 -13.39 -10.26
N THR A 137 -16.01 -13.99 -9.09
CA THR A 137 -17.00 -15.06 -8.86
C THR A 137 -18.38 -14.49 -8.51
N SER A 138 -19.37 -15.36 -8.34
CA SER A 138 -20.72 -14.95 -7.89
C SER A 138 -21.04 -15.41 -6.46
N ILE A 139 -20.01 -15.53 -5.62
CA ILE A 139 -20.15 -16.00 -4.24
C ILE A 139 -21.12 -15.10 -3.46
N ASN A 140 -22.25 -15.66 -3.05
CA ASN A 140 -23.23 -15.06 -2.17
C ASN A 140 -23.38 -15.84 -0.83
N ASP A 141 -22.66 -16.95 -0.70
CA ASP A 141 -22.58 -17.76 0.50
C ASP A 141 -21.10 -18.15 0.73
N LEU A 142 -20.41 -17.34 1.52
CA LEU A 142 -19.03 -17.56 1.94
C LEU A 142 -19.02 -18.04 3.39
N THR A 143 -18.46 -19.22 3.61
CA THR A 143 -18.34 -19.82 4.95
C THR A 143 -16.93 -20.32 5.19
N ILE A 144 -16.58 -20.52 6.45
CA ILE A 144 -15.30 -21.11 6.87
C ILE A 144 -15.54 -22.07 8.04
N ASP A 145 -14.81 -23.17 8.07
CA ASP A 145 -14.83 -24.10 9.19
C ASP A 145 -14.38 -23.39 10.49
N SER A 146 -15.15 -23.54 11.55
CA SER A 146 -14.90 -22.89 12.85
C SER A 146 -13.55 -23.25 13.49
N ASN A 147 -12.97 -24.39 13.11
CA ASN A 147 -11.67 -24.86 13.59
C ASN A 147 -10.49 -24.32 12.75
N ASN A 148 -10.73 -23.50 11.73
CA ASN A 148 -9.64 -22.91 10.99
C ASN A 148 -8.77 -22.03 11.89
N ALA A 149 -7.45 -22.32 11.91
CA ALA A 149 -6.49 -21.63 12.77
C ALA A 149 -5.96 -20.32 12.18
N ASN A 150 -6.07 -20.13 10.85
CA ASN A 150 -5.36 -19.06 10.12
C ASN A 150 -6.26 -17.92 9.69
N PHE A 151 -7.55 -18.20 9.53
CA PHE A 151 -8.53 -17.23 9.03
C PHE A 151 -9.76 -17.16 9.94
N LYS A 152 -10.49 -16.04 9.82
CA LYS A 152 -11.81 -15.84 10.41
C LYS A 152 -12.71 -15.10 9.44
N LEU A 153 -14.00 -15.42 9.46
CA LEU A 153 -15.03 -14.75 8.70
C LEU A 153 -15.87 -13.87 9.63
N VAL A 154 -16.06 -12.61 9.29
CA VAL A 154 -16.89 -11.66 10.04
C VAL A 154 -17.75 -10.89 9.03
N ASP A 155 -19.07 -10.99 9.14
CA ASP A 155 -20.04 -10.26 8.30
C ASP A 155 -19.77 -10.36 6.79
N GLY A 156 -19.42 -11.55 6.30
CA GLY A 156 -19.13 -11.80 4.88
C GLY A 156 -17.74 -11.35 4.43
N VAL A 157 -16.86 -10.97 5.36
CA VAL A 157 -15.48 -10.55 5.11
C VAL A 157 -14.50 -11.53 5.75
N LEU A 158 -13.61 -12.09 4.94
CA LEU A 158 -12.56 -13.02 5.37
C LEU A 158 -11.29 -12.25 5.74
N TYR A 159 -10.85 -12.44 6.98
CA TYR A 159 -9.62 -11.87 7.52
C TYR A 159 -8.60 -12.96 7.89
N SER A 160 -7.32 -12.57 8.02
CA SER A 160 -6.37 -13.33 8.84
C SER A 160 -6.92 -13.52 10.26
N LYS A 161 -6.46 -14.55 10.98
CA LYS A 161 -6.98 -14.89 12.32
C LYS A 161 -6.84 -13.72 13.31
N ASP A 162 -5.73 -12.98 13.24
CA ASP A 162 -5.49 -11.78 14.04
C ASP A 162 -6.32 -10.56 13.56
N GLY A 163 -6.88 -10.61 12.35
CA GLY A 163 -7.69 -9.57 11.75
C GLY A 163 -6.90 -8.45 11.08
N ARG A 164 -5.59 -8.61 10.92
CA ARG A 164 -4.72 -7.58 10.32
C ARG A 164 -4.81 -7.51 8.80
N LEU A 165 -5.14 -8.61 8.13
CA LEU A 165 -5.27 -8.66 6.67
C LEU A 165 -6.67 -9.07 6.27
N LEU A 166 -7.24 -8.36 5.28
CA LEU A 166 -8.50 -8.71 4.61
C LEU A 166 -8.17 -9.44 3.31
N TYR A 167 -8.66 -10.67 3.16
CA TYR A 167 -8.35 -11.53 2.02
C TYR A 167 -9.44 -11.59 0.95
N LEU A 168 -10.70 -11.54 1.36
CA LEU A 168 -11.82 -11.77 0.46
C LEU A 168 -13.10 -11.20 1.06
N VAL A 169 -14.00 -10.71 0.22
CA VAL A 169 -15.38 -10.40 0.61
C VAL A 169 -16.37 -11.29 -0.12
N GLN A 170 -17.53 -11.49 0.48
CA GLN A 170 -18.67 -12.07 -0.23
C GLN A 170 -19.02 -11.20 -1.43
N MET A 171 -18.95 -11.75 -2.64
CA MET A 171 -19.02 -10.97 -3.89
C MET A 171 -20.41 -10.41 -4.18
N LYS A 172 -21.46 -11.10 -3.74
CA LYS A 172 -22.86 -10.76 -3.98
C LYS A 172 -23.63 -10.56 -2.69
N GLY A 173 -24.59 -9.65 -2.72
CA GLY A 173 -25.48 -9.37 -1.61
C GLY A 173 -24.90 -8.47 -0.50
N LEU A 174 -23.58 -8.25 -0.45
CA LEU A 174 -22.93 -7.35 0.49
C LEU A 174 -22.77 -5.95 -0.14
N LYS A 175 -23.36 -4.92 0.47
CA LYS A 175 -23.35 -3.54 -0.07
C LYS A 175 -22.40 -2.61 0.68
N ASN A 176 -22.26 -2.80 1.98
CA ASN A 176 -21.45 -1.93 2.82
C ASN A 176 -20.48 -2.77 3.65
N VAL A 177 -19.22 -2.35 3.71
CA VAL A 177 -18.18 -3.02 4.51
C VAL A 177 -17.53 -2.01 5.45
N ASN A 178 -17.60 -2.28 6.75
CA ASN A 178 -16.77 -1.61 7.75
C ASN A 178 -15.58 -2.52 8.04
N VAL A 179 -14.42 -2.15 7.54
CA VAL A 179 -13.19 -2.95 7.74
C VAL A 179 -12.78 -2.91 9.21
N ALA A 180 -12.37 -4.05 9.74
CA ALA A 180 -11.99 -4.22 11.14
C ALA A 180 -10.92 -3.20 11.58
N SER A 181 -11.05 -2.67 12.79
CA SER A 181 -10.20 -1.55 13.29
C SER A 181 -8.70 -1.86 13.36
N GLN A 182 -8.34 -3.13 13.53
CA GLN A 182 -6.94 -3.60 13.53
C GLN A 182 -6.40 -3.97 12.13
N CYS A 183 -7.22 -3.88 11.08
CA CYS A 183 -6.82 -4.25 9.73
C CYS A 183 -5.84 -3.20 9.19
N ILE A 184 -4.72 -3.68 8.64
CA ILE A 184 -3.65 -2.85 8.07
C ILE A 184 -3.48 -3.03 6.56
N GLY A 185 -4.09 -4.06 5.98
CA GLY A 185 -3.96 -4.34 4.56
C GLY A 185 -5.15 -5.06 3.95
N ILE A 186 -5.41 -4.75 2.68
CA ILE A 186 -6.39 -5.43 1.83
C ILE A 186 -5.63 -6.17 0.75
N ASN A 187 -5.83 -7.48 0.68
CA ASN A 187 -5.17 -8.37 -0.27
C ASN A 187 -5.63 -8.13 -1.72
N GLY A 188 -4.80 -8.51 -2.67
CA GLY A 188 -5.08 -8.35 -4.09
C GLY A 188 -6.39 -9.00 -4.52
N GLY A 189 -7.20 -8.24 -5.27
CA GLY A 189 -8.49 -8.65 -5.78
C GLY A 189 -9.59 -8.92 -4.75
N ALA A 190 -9.40 -8.54 -3.47
CA ALA A 190 -10.34 -8.89 -2.39
C ALA A 190 -11.79 -8.44 -2.66
N PHE A 191 -11.99 -7.33 -3.36
CA PHE A 191 -13.30 -6.80 -3.77
C PHE A 191 -13.50 -6.82 -5.28
N TRP A 192 -12.61 -7.44 -6.06
CA TRP A 192 -12.69 -7.39 -7.53
C TRP A 192 -13.99 -8.01 -8.05
N GLY A 193 -14.79 -7.19 -8.72
CA GLY A 193 -16.11 -7.57 -9.25
C GLY A 193 -17.21 -7.70 -8.21
N SER A 194 -16.98 -7.27 -6.95
CA SER A 194 -17.99 -7.31 -5.90
C SER A 194 -19.11 -6.28 -6.07
N GLU A 195 -20.24 -6.53 -5.42
CA GLU A 195 -21.37 -5.58 -5.36
C GLU A 195 -21.24 -4.55 -4.22
N VAL A 196 -20.12 -4.52 -3.53
CA VAL A 196 -19.88 -3.58 -2.41
C VAL A 196 -19.86 -2.16 -2.95
N GLU A 197 -20.71 -1.29 -2.37
CA GLU A 197 -20.89 0.10 -2.80
C GLU A 197 -20.18 1.10 -1.89
N THR A 198 -20.03 0.75 -0.61
CA THR A 198 -19.39 1.62 0.40
C THR A 198 -18.42 0.82 1.25
N VAL A 199 -17.22 1.35 1.43
CA VAL A 199 -16.20 0.78 2.32
C VAL A 199 -15.70 1.86 3.27
N THR A 200 -15.69 1.54 4.57
CA THR A 200 -15.07 2.37 5.60
C THR A 200 -13.77 1.71 6.05
N LEU A 201 -12.65 2.37 5.77
CA LEU A 201 -11.31 1.92 6.16
C LEU A 201 -10.98 2.41 7.58
N PRO A 202 -10.31 1.59 8.39
CA PRO A 202 -9.83 2.01 9.71
C PRO A 202 -8.63 2.95 9.60
N LYS A 203 -8.35 3.68 10.66
CA LYS A 203 -7.16 4.55 10.77
C LYS A 203 -5.82 3.78 10.75
N SER A 204 -5.85 2.47 10.93
CA SER A 204 -4.69 1.57 10.86
C SER A 204 -4.33 1.13 9.44
N MET A 205 -5.17 1.41 8.42
CA MET A 205 -4.98 0.93 7.06
C MET A 205 -3.72 1.51 6.44
N LEU A 206 -2.79 0.64 6.01
CA LEU A 206 -1.52 1.03 5.39
C LEU A 206 -1.49 0.78 3.89
N ALA A 207 -2.10 -0.34 3.44
CA ALA A 207 -1.98 -0.75 2.06
C ALA A 207 -3.26 -1.36 1.49
N ILE A 208 -3.49 -1.08 0.22
CA ILE A 208 -4.49 -1.70 -0.64
C ILE A 208 -3.73 -2.29 -1.82
N ASP A 209 -3.78 -3.61 -1.98
CA ASP A 209 -2.97 -4.35 -2.94
C ASP A 209 -3.57 -4.28 -4.37
N ASP A 210 -2.87 -4.88 -5.33
CA ASP A 210 -3.22 -4.86 -6.76
C ASP A 210 -4.64 -5.38 -7.01
N TYR A 211 -5.37 -4.72 -7.90
CA TYR A 211 -6.75 -5.07 -8.29
C TYR A 211 -7.77 -5.12 -7.15
N ALA A 212 -7.42 -4.67 -5.94
CA ALA A 212 -8.25 -4.91 -4.74
C ALA A 212 -9.72 -4.52 -4.92
N PHE A 213 -10.02 -3.39 -5.55
CA PHE A 213 -11.38 -2.93 -5.85
C PHE A 213 -11.71 -2.90 -7.34
N CYS A 214 -10.86 -3.48 -8.19
CA CYS A 214 -11.04 -3.43 -9.65
C CYS A 214 -12.46 -3.88 -10.05
N GLN A 215 -13.12 -3.13 -10.94
CA GLN A 215 -14.46 -3.44 -11.45
C GLN A 215 -15.54 -3.69 -10.38
N SER A 216 -15.34 -3.23 -9.16
CA SER A 216 -16.37 -3.32 -8.10
C SER A 216 -17.45 -2.25 -8.26
N ALA A 217 -18.55 -2.42 -7.53
CA ALA A 217 -19.63 -1.42 -7.48
C ALA A 217 -19.32 -0.22 -6.57
N LEU A 218 -18.08 -0.07 -6.09
CA LEU A 218 -17.66 0.92 -5.11
C LEU A 218 -17.95 2.35 -5.57
N LYS A 219 -18.76 3.07 -4.79
CA LYS A 219 -19.17 4.47 -5.01
C LYS A 219 -18.47 5.45 -4.09
N SER A 220 -18.12 4.99 -2.89
CA SER A 220 -17.44 5.82 -1.89
C SER A 220 -16.54 5.00 -0.98
N ILE A 221 -15.42 5.61 -0.62
CA ILE A 221 -14.44 5.09 0.33
C ILE A 221 -13.76 6.28 1.00
N ASN A 222 -13.45 6.17 2.31
CA ASN A 222 -12.57 7.11 2.97
C ASN A 222 -11.12 6.65 2.80
N PHE A 223 -10.21 7.56 2.54
CA PHE A 223 -8.78 7.27 2.58
C PHE A 223 -8.21 7.79 3.90
N PRO A 224 -7.84 6.91 4.84
CA PRO A 224 -7.18 7.35 6.06
C PRO A 224 -5.78 7.88 5.73
N SER A 225 -5.27 8.82 6.52
CA SER A 225 -3.95 9.40 6.33
C SER A 225 -2.79 8.39 6.55
N SER A 226 -3.05 7.27 7.21
CA SER A 226 -2.11 6.16 7.32
C SER A 226 -1.89 5.39 6.01
N LEU A 227 -2.79 5.53 5.02
CA LEU A 227 -2.70 4.80 3.76
C LEU A 227 -1.54 5.32 2.92
N VAL A 228 -0.55 4.46 2.65
CA VAL A 228 0.69 4.79 1.93
C VAL A 228 0.81 4.08 0.59
N PHE A 229 -0.01 3.08 0.33
CA PHE A 229 0.07 2.29 -0.89
C PHE A 229 -1.30 1.94 -1.44
N VAL A 230 -1.44 2.14 -2.74
CA VAL A 230 -2.52 1.60 -3.58
C VAL A 230 -1.85 0.92 -4.76
N GLY A 231 -2.11 -0.36 -4.92
CA GLY A 231 -1.50 -1.21 -5.94
C GLY A 231 -1.99 -0.93 -7.35
N GLU A 232 -1.42 -1.67 -8.29
CA GLU A 232 -1.76 -1.62 -9.71
C GLU A 232 -3.24 -1.90 -9.91
N GLN A 233 -3.92 -1.04 -10.67
CA GLN A 233 -5.36 -1.13 -10.93
C GLN A 233 -6.24 -1.27 -9.67
N GLY A 234 -5.74 -0.86 -8.50
CA GLY A 234 -6.40 -1.06 -7.21
C GLY A 234 -7.84 -0.56 -7.15
N PHE A 235 -8.16 0.53 -7.84
CA PHE A 235 -9.51 1.10 -7.98
C PHE A 235 -9.95 1.23 -9.44
N ALA A 236 -9.36 0.47 -10.37
CA ALA A 236 -9.73 0.60 -11.78
C ALA A 236 -11.20 0.24 -12.03
N SER A 237 -11.87 1.04 -12.85
CA SER A 237 -13.25 0.80 -13.32
C SER A 237 -14.29 0.61 -12.20
N THR A 238 -14.12 1.31 -11.07
CA THR A 238 -15.12 1.37 -9.99
C THR A 238 -16.28 2.34 -10.35
N LYS A 239 -17.10 2.67 -9.36
CA LYS A 239 -18.18 3.67 -9.48
C LYS A 239 -17.88 4.93 -8.67
N LEU A 240 -16.62 5.17 -8.32
CA LEU A 240 -16.17 6.39 -7.66
C LEU A 240 -16.55 7.61 -8.50
N ALA A 241 -17.04 8.67 -7.84
CA ALA A 241 -17.56 9.85 -8.50
C ALA A 241 -17.26 11.14 -7.71
N GLY A 242 -17.28 12.27 -8.44
CA GLY A 242 -17.01 13.58 -7.86
C GLY A 242 -15.53 13.86 -7.70
N GLU A 243 -15.16 14.53 -6.62
CA GLU A 243 -13.77 14.80 -6.28
C GLU A 243 -13.09 13.56 -5.69
N LEU A 244 -11.94 13.21 -6.23
CA LEU A 244 -11.03 12.22 -5.69
C LEU A 244 -9.82 12.92 -5.08
N ARG A 245 -9.74 12.96 -3.76
CA ARG A 245 -8.51 13.34 -3.07
C ARG A 245 -7.69 12.09 -2.79
N LEU A 246 -6.47 12.04 -3.33
CA LEU A 246 -5.56 10.91 -3.09
C LEU A 246 -5.10 10.87 -1.63
N PRO A 247 -4.73 9.68 -1.11
CA PRO A 247 -4.16 9.56 0.23
C PRO A 247 -2.94 10.47 0.41
N VAL A 248 -2.95 11.27 1.48
CA VAL A 248 -1.94 12.33 1.70
C VAL A 248 -0.51 11.79 1.83
N ASN A 249 -0.35 10.53 2.25
CA ASN A 249 0.94 9.90 2.50
C ASN A 249 1.36 8.89 1.42
N MET A 250 0.67 8.89 0.28
CA MET A 250 0.96 7.99 -0.83
C MET A 250 2.02 8.62 -1.75
N PRO A 251 3.26 8.08 -1.80
CA PRO A 251 4.33 8.66 -2.63
C PRO A 251 4.24 8.27 -4.11
N ILE A 252 3.44 7.25 -4.43
CA ILE A 252 3.33 6.68 -5.77
C ILE A 252 1.86 6.52 -6.12
N VAL A 253 1.45 6.99 -7.28
CA VAL A 253 0.19 6.61 -7.93
C VAL A 253 0.52 5.51 -8.91
N SER A 254 0.17 4.27 -8.56
CA SER A 254 0.53 3.06 -9.31
C SER A 254 -0.14 3.01 -10.69
N ASP A 255 0.37 2.13 -11.55
CA ASP A 255 -0.15 1.95 -12.90
C ASP A 255 -1.63 1.60 -12.89
N GLY A 256 -2.41 2.36 -13.66
CA GLY A 256 -3.87 2.18 -13.75
C GLY A 256 -4.65 2.29 -12.45
N ALA A 257 -4.06 2.75 -11.33
CA ALA A 257 -4.66 2.68 -10.00
C ALA A 257 -6.12 3.19 -9.94
N PHE A 258 -6.44 4.22 -10.70
CA PHE A 258 -7.78 4.82 -10.80
C PHE A 258 -8.35 4.82 -12.23
N ALA A 259 -7.77 4.03 -13.14
CA ALA A 259 -8.20 4.00 -14.54
C ALA A 259 -9.69 3.65 -14.71
N GLY A 260 -10.33 4.21 -15.74
CA GLY A 260 -11.70 3.88 -16.12
C GLY A 260 -12.79 4.38 -15.18
N ASN A 261 -12.48 5.22 -14.21
CA ASN A 261 -13.44 5.81 -13.27
C ASN A 261 -14.14 7.02 -13.90
N LYS A 262 -15.18 6.76 -14.69
CA LYS A 262 -15.92 7.78 -15.46
C LYS A 262 -16.72 8.76 -14.58
N GLY A 263 -16.92 8.45 -13.30
CA GLY A 263 -17.63 9.32 -12.36
C GLY A 263 -16.75 10.39 -11.73
N ILE A 264 -15.42 10.25 -11.75
CA ILE A 264 -14.49 11.22 -11.18
C ILE A 264 -14.49 12.48 -12.05
N THR A 265 -14.70 13.65 -11.42
CA THR A 265 -14.72 14.96 -12.08
C THR A 265 -13.53 15.83 -11.72
N SER A 266 -12.93 15.60 -10.57
CA SER A 266 -11.72 16.28 -10.13
C SER A 266 -10.79 15.35 -9.35
N VAL A 267 -9.50 15.60 -9.41
CA VAL A 267 -8.48 14.90 -8.62
C VAL A 267 -7.59 15.91 -7.90
N VAL A 268 -7.29 15.63 -6.63
CA VAL A 268 -6.29 16.35 -5.86
C VAL A 268 -5.11 15.42 -5.60
N ILE A 269 -3.93 15.81 -6.07
CA ILE A 269 -2.66 15.09 -5.93
C ILE A 269 -1.85 15.75 -4.82
N PRO A 270 -1.70 15.11 -3.65
CA PRO A 270 -0.96 15.66 -2.52
C PRO A 270 0.54 15.85 -2.82
N SER A 271 1.18 16.73 -2.06
CA SER A 271 2.58 17.13 -2.26
C SER A 271 3.62 16.01 -2.03
N LEU A 272 3.26 14.92 -1.34
CA LEU A 272 4.13 13.74 -1.19
C LEU A 272 4.18 12.82 -2.40
N VAL A 273 3.27 12.93 -3.33
CA VAL A 273 3.31 12.12 -4.55
C VAL A 273 4.56 12.49 -5.33
N LYS A 274 5.46 11.53 -5.47
CA LYS A 274 6.73 11.68 -6.21
C LYS A 274 6.65 11.11 -7.61
N TYR A 275 5.82 10.08 -7.78
CA TYR A 275 5.71 9.34 -9.04
C TYR A 275 4.24 9.13 -9.41
N VAL A 276 3.92 9.38 -10.66
CA VAL A 276 2.62 9.04 -11.25
C VAL A 276 2.90 8.12 -12.44
N TYR A 277 2.48 6.86 -12.31
CA TYR A 277 2.72 5.85 -13.32
C TYR A 277 1.76 6.00 -14.50
N ALA A 278 2.12 5.40 -15.63
CA ALA A 278 1.28 5.33 -16.82
C ALA A 278 -0.12 4.83 -16.46
N HIS A 279 -1.11 5.24 -17.24
CA HIS A 279 -2.52 4.83 -17.09
C HIS A 279 -3.18 5.17 -15.73
N ALA A 280 -2.52 5.83 -14.78
CA ALA A 280 -3.05 6.07 -13.43
C ALA A 280 -4.51 6.58 -13.42
N PHE A 281 -4.86 7.48 -14.34
CA PHE A 281 -6.21 8.04 -14.55
C PHE A 281 -6.75 7.82 -15.97
N HIS A 282 -6.18 6.85 -16.70
CA HIS A 282 -6.57 6.55 -18.07
C HIS A 282 -8.08 6.30 -18.19
N ASN A 283 -8.73 6.88 -19.20
CA ASN A 283 -10.17 6.76 -19.41
C ASN A 283 -11.07 7.27 -18.27
N CYS A 284 -10.60 8.20 -17.43
CA CYS A 284 -11.44 8.99 -16.53
C CYS A 284 -12.10 10.12 -17.32
N ASN A 285 -13.01 9.76 -18.23
CA ASN A 285 -13.51 10.64 -19.30
C ASN A 285 -14.17 11.95 -18.82
N ASN A 286 -14.61 12.03 -17.57
CA ASN A 286 -15.22 13.24 -17.00
C ASN A 286 -14.27 14.00 -16.05
N LEU A 287 -13.01 13.56 -15.93
CA LEU A 287 -12.01 14.28 -15.13
C LEU A 287 -11.69 15.63 -15.80
N ALA A 288 -12.22 16.69 -15.22
CA ALA A 288 -12.12 18.06 -15.75
C ALA A 288 -11.14 18.94 -14.98
N THR A 289 -10.84 18.60 -13.72
CA THR A 289 -9.97 19.41 -12.86
C THR A 289 -8.88 18.53 -12.23
N ILE A 290 -7.62 18.95 -12.39
CA ILE A 290 -6.48 18.34 -11.72
C ILE A 290 -5.83 19.42 -10.85
N THR A 291 -5.59 19.14 -9.59
CA THR A 291 -4.90 20.03 -8.66
C THR A 291 -3.73 19.29 -8.03
N CYS A 292 -2.52 19.81 -8.21
CA CYS A 292 -1.33 19.35 -7.53
C CYS A 292 -1.02 20.29 -6.37
N GLU A 293 -0.79 19.75 -5.17
CA GLU A 293 -0.49 20.55 -3.99
C GLU A 293 1.01 20.74 -3.75
N GLY A 294 1.86 19.94 -4.44
CA GLY A 294 3.30 20.02 -4.32
C GLY A 294 3.92 21.12 -5.17
N SER A 295 4.84 21.90 -4.59
CA SER A 295 5.69 22.84 -5.34
C SER A 295 6.72 22.10 -6.21
N LYS A 296 7.03 20.84 -5.88
CA LYS A 296 7.80 19.94 -6.72
C LYS A 296 6.87 19.00 -7.48
N ALA A 297 6.99 19.00 -8.80
CA ALA A 297 6.17 18.16 -9.66
C ALA A 297 6.46 16.67 -9.44
N PRO A 298 5.43 15.81 -9.42
CA PRO A 298 5.64 14.38 -9.55
C PRO A 298 6.25 14.02 -10.91
N GLU A 299 7.15 13.05 -10.92
CA GLU A 299 7.72 12.46 -12.14
C GLU A 299 6.71 11.50 -12.78
N PHE A 300 6.55 11.57 -14.10
CA PHE A 300 5.79 10.56 -14.84
C PHE A 300 6.66 9.34 -15.13
N VAL A 301 6.21 8.18 -14.65
CA VAL A 301 6.90 6.91 -14.87
C VAL A 301 6.16 6.09 -15.92
N ASN A 302 6.81 5.86 -17.04
CA ASN A 302 6.32 4.95 -18.07
C ASN A 302 7.14 3.65 -18.03
N VAL A 303 6.47 2.54 -17.77
CA VAL A 303 7.09 1.19 -17.74
C VAL A 303 6.95 0.47 -19.07
N TYR A 304 6.21 1.04 -20.02
CA TYR A 304 5.95 0.50 -21.36
C TYR A 304 6.65 1.36 -22.40
N GLU A 305 7.09 0.77 -23.52
CA GLU A 305 7.75 1.49 -24.61
C GLU A 305 6.82 2.46 -25.36
N ASP A 306 5.51 2.32 -25.20
CA ASP A 306 4.50 3.21 -25.77
C ASP A 306 4.26 4.38 -24.82
N TYR A 307 4.36 5.61 -25.34
CA TYR A 307 4.20 6.87 -24.58
C TYR A 307 2.76 7.09 -24.12
N ASP A 308 2.31 6.34 -23.11
CA ASP A 308 0.98 6.51 -22.55
C ASP A 308 0.98 7.47 -21.36
N SER A 309 0.36 8.63 -21.57
CA SER A 309 0.15 9.61 -20.51
C SER A 309 -0.68 9.02 -19.36
N PRO A 310 -0.34 9.32 -18.08
CA PRO A 310 -1.21 9.00 -16.94
C PRO A 310 -2.63 9.53 -17.09
N PHE A 311 -2.81 10.57 -17.91
CA PHE A 311 -4.05 11.32 -18.12
C PHE A 311 -4.64 11.14 -19.54
N TYR A 312 -4.40 10.00 -20.18
CA TYR A 312 -4.98 9.76 -21.50
C TYR A 312 -6.52 9.69 -21.43
N ASN A 313 -7.17 10.36 -22.40
CA ASN A 313 -8.64 10.35 -22.57
C ASN A 313 -9.40 10.90 -21.34
N ILE A 314 -9.01 12.10 -20.90
CA ILE A 314 -9.68 12.91 -19.87
C ILE A 314 -10.21 14.21 -20.47
N MET A 315 -10.97 14.99 -19.71
CA MET A 315 -11.49 16.31 -20.13
C MET A 315 -10.55 17.47 -19.74
N ALA A 316 -9.71 17.33 -18.70
CA ALA A 316 -8.85 18.39 -18.24
C ALA A 316 -7.86 18.80 -19.34
N THR A 317 -7.71 20.10 -19.53
CA THR A 317 -6.73 20.72 -20.43
C THR A 317 -5.65 21.48 -19.68
N GLU A 318 -5.82 21.65 -18.37
CA GLU A 318 -4.90 22.35 -17.48
C GLU A 318 -4.78 21.65 -16.12
N VAL A 319 -3.69 21.93 -15.43
CA VAL A 319 -3.44 21.51 -14.05
C VAL A 319 -3.21 22.73 -13.18
N ASN A 320 -3.91 22.76 -12.03
CA ASN A 320 -3.70 23.77 -11.01
C ASN A 320 -2.47 23.38 -10.18
N ILE A 321 -1.50 24.30 -10.08
CA ILE A 321 -0.24 24.09 -9.37
C ILE A 321 0.02 25.24 -8.39
N PRO A 322 0.87 25.06 -7.36
CA PRO A 322 1.26 26.15 -6.46
C PRO A 322 1.99 27.28 -7.20
N LYS A 323 1.82 28.50 -6.70
CA LYS A 323 2.49 29.69 -7.25
C LYS A 323 4.01 29.52 -7.24
N GLY A 324 4.65 29.83 -8.37
CA GLY A 324 6.11 29.76 -8.52
C GLY A 324 6.66 28.35 -8.75
N SER A 325 5.82 27.33 -8.94
CA SER A 325 6.25 25.96 -9.17
C SER A 325 6.34 25.55 -10.64
N ALA A 326 5.96 26.42 -11.56
CA ALA A 326 5.86 26.11 -13.00
C ALA A 326 7.12 25.50 -13.61
N ASP A 327 8.31 25.92 -13.19
CA ASP A 327 9.57 25.38 -13.74
C ASP A 327 9.77 23.92 -13.37
N SER A 328 9.37 23.50 -12.16
CA SER A 328 9.38 22.09 -11.75
C SER A 328 8.44 21.24 -12.61
N TYR A 329 7.23 21.74 -12.88
CA TYR A 329 6.25 21.02 -13.69
C TYR A 329 6.64 20.92 -15.17
N ARG A 330 7.34 21.92 -15.71
CA ARG A 330 7.91 21.84 -17.06
C ARG A 330 9.03 20.81 -17.15
N SER A 331 9.89 20.70 -16.14
CA SER A 331 11.00 19.73 -16.14
C SER A 331 10.53 18.28 -16.09
N GLU A 332 9.34 18.02 -15.53
CA GLU A 332 8.74 16.70 -15.41
C GLU A 332 7.68 16.40 -16.50
N TYR A 333 7.74 17.11 -17.63
CA TYR A 333 6.94 16.89 -18.84
C TYR A 333 5.41 17.05 -18.68
N TRP A 334 4.94 17.68 -17.60
CA TRP A 334 3.49 17.92 -17.41
C TRP A 334 2.91 18.78 -18.51
N THR A 335 3.69 19.73 -19.06
CA THR A 335 3.28 20.61 -20.16
C THR A 335 3.10 19.92 -21.50
N ASP A 336 3.56 18.69 -21.66
CA ASP A 336 3.32 17.91 -22.87
C ASP A 336 1.84 17.50 -23.00
N TYR A 337 1.11 17.52 -21.87
CA TYR A 337 -0.28 17.07 -21.81
C TYR A 337 -1.25 18.13 -21.32
N LEU A 338 -0.81 19.04 -20.43
CA LEU A 338 -1.67 20.00 -19.71
C LEU A 338 -1.04 21.38 -19.68
N ALA A 339 -1.87 22.44 -19.83
CA ALA A 339 -1.44 23.79 -19.53
C ALA A 339 -1.30 23.98 -18.01
N LEU A 340 -0.29 24.76 -17.58
CA LEU A 340 -0.09 25.05 -16.17
C LEU A 340 -0.92 26.28 -15.76
N ASN A 341 -1.71 26.13 -14.70
CA ASN A 341 -2.47 27.21 -14.08
C ASN A 341 -1.94 27.43 -12.66
N GLU A 342 -1.13 28.47 -12.45
CA GLU A 342 -0.60 28.79 -11.13
C GLU A 342 -1.67 29.39 -10.22
N SER A 343 -1.85 28.78 -9.06
CA SER A 343 -2.74 29.29 -8.03
C SER A 343 -2.24 30.62 -7.46
N ASP A 344 -3.12 31.59 -7.32
CA ASP A 344 -2.80 32.83 -6.59
C ASP A 344 -2.70 32.62 -5.06
N LYS A 345 -3.03 31.41 -4.57
CA LYS A 345 -3.02 31.08 -3.16
C LYS A 345 -1.58 31.03 -2.66
N ALA A 346 -1.23 31.96 -1.77
CA ALA A 346 0.04 31.91 -1.07
C ALA A 346 0.09 30.70 -0.14
N VAL A 347 1.27 30.09 -0.04
CA VAL A 347 1.53 28.91 0.80
C VAL A 347 2.35 29.36 1.99
N LEU A 348 1.97 28.89 3.16
CA LEU A 348 2.70 29.15 4.39
C LEU A 348 4.06 28.45 4.38
N ALA A 349 5.14 29.21 4.24
CA ALA A 349 6.49 28.67 4.06
C ALA A 349 7.10 28.17 5.37
N VAL A 350 7.70 26.97 5.33
CA VAL A 350 8.56 26.44 6.39
C VAL A 350 9.94 27.12 6.29
N VAL A 351 10.41 27.68 7.39
CA VAL A 351 11.73 28.31 7.49
C VAL A 351 12.77 27.30 7.94
N SER A 352 12.45 26.44 8.92
CA SER A 352 13.34 25.41 9.42
C SER A 352 12.60 24.30 10.12
N THR A 353 13.27 23.13 10.25
CA THR A 353 12.82 21.99 11.04
C THR A 353 13.92 21.54 11.99
N SER A 354 13.53 21.01 13.14
CA SER A 354 14.48 20.42 14.10
C SER A 354 13.89 19.12 14.66
N PRO A 355 14.53 17.95 14.42
CA PRO A 355 15.72 17.78 13.58
C PRO A 355 15.50 18.15 12.12
N GLU A 356 16.58 18.47 11.41
CA GLU A 356 16.54 18.68 9.95
C GLU A 356 16.31 17.36 9.22
N SER A 357 15.63 17.40 8.09
CA SER A 357 15.43 16.21 7.27
C SER A 357 16.77 15.68 6.75
N GLY A 358 16.98 14.37 6.86
CA GLY A 358 18.24 13.72 6.53
C GLY A 358 19.26 13.65 7.69
N ALA A 359 18.99 14.28 8.82
CA ALA A 359 19.81 14.19 10.02
C ALA A 359 19.82 12.76 10.61
N THR A 360 20.75 12.51 11.52
CA THR A 360 20.77 11.31 12.37
C THR A 360 20.52 11.76 13.81
N PHE A 361 19.73 11.01 14.58
CA PHE A 361 19.55 11.33 15.99
C PHE A 361 20.89 11.26 16.74
N SER A 362 21.15 12.27 17.55
CA SER A 362 22.40 12.41 18.30
C SER A 362 22.47 11.56 19.57
N GLU A 363 21.34 11.02 20.01
CA GLU A 363 21.20 10.24 21.24
C GLU A 363 20.35 8.99 20.99
N LYS A 364 20.71 7.89 21.67
CA LYS A 364 19.97 6.63 21.58
C LYS A 364 18.55 6.75 22.12
N ASP A 365 18.40 7.43 23.27
CA ASP A 365 17.13 7.66 23.92
C ASP A 365 16.67 9.09 23.61
N PHE A 366 15.58 9.24 22.89
CA PHE A 366 15.04 10.55 22.53
C PHE A 366 13.52 10.59 22.73
N THR A 367 13.06 11.79 23.03
CA THR A 367 11.63 12.09 22.89
C THR A 367 11.41 12.44 21.44
N ALA A 368 10.60 11.66 20.72
CA ALA A 368 10.33 11.90 19.30
C ALA A 368 9.51 13.18 19.12
N ALA A 369 10.18 14.33 19.21
CA ALA A 369 9.62 15.65 19.01
C ALA A 369 10.27 16.32 17.81
N PHE A 370 9.45 16.93 16.97
CA PHE A 370 9.87 17.69 15.79
C PHE A 370 9.35 19.12 15.92
N ASP A 371 10.24 20.08 15.81
CA ASP A 371 9.89 21.49 15.76
C ASP A 371 9.90 21.98 14.31
N ILE A 372 8.80 22.58 13.87
CA ILE A 372 8.64 23.16 12.54
C ILE A 372 8.43 24.66 12.72
N THR A 373 9.33 25.44 12.19
CA THR A 373 9.28 26.91 12.29
C THR A 373 8.83 27.50 10.95
N PHE A 374 7.83 28.35 11.01
CA PHE A 374 7.29 29.13 9.89
C PHE A 374 7.82 30.55 9.92
N GLY A 375 7.66 31.28 8.81
CA GLY A 375 8.11 32.67 8.70
C GLY A 375 7.26 33.68 9.47
N GLU A 376 6.14 33.25 10.04
CA GLU A 376 5.16 34.06 10.75
C GLU A 376 4.37 33.25 11.76
N PRO A 377 3.63 33.89 12.69
CA PRO A 377 2.84 33.20 13.70
C PRO A 377 1.72 32.34 13.09
N VAL A 378 1.58 31.13 13.64
CA VAL A 378 0.63 30.11 13.17
C VAL A 378 -0.27 29.58 14.29
N THR A 379 -1.41 29.05 13.89
CA THR A 379 -2.36 28.35 14.78
C THR A 379 -2.74 27.01 14.17
N ILE A 380 -3.03 26.01 15.03
CA ILE A 380 -3.57 24.73 14.60
C ILE A 380 -5.00 24.93 14.07
N VAL A 381 -5.33 24.29 12.96
CA VAL A 381 -6.69 24.27 12.39
C VAL A 381 -7.53 23.32 13.23
N GLU A 382 -8.75 23.70 13.64
CA GLU A 382 -9.59 22.92 14.57
C GLU A 382 -9.98 21.54 13.99
N GLU A 383 -10.31 21.48 12.70
CA GLU A 383 -10.59 20.25 11.97
C GLU A 383 -9.46 19.99 10.96
N HIS A 384 -8.39 19.36 11.38
CA HIS A 384 -7.24 19.04 10.55
C HIS A 384 -7.04 17.53 10.43
N PRO A 385 -6.44 17.03 9.33
CA PRO A 385 -5.98 15.64 9.28
C PRO A 385 -4.81 15.44 10.25
N ASP A 386 -4.75 14.25 10.86
CA ASP A 386 -3.70 13.92 11.82
C ASP A 386 -2.32 13.87 11.15
N ALA A 387 -1.29 14.36 11.83
CA ALA A 387 0.10 14.09 11.48
C ALA A 387 0.53 12.72 12.03
N TYR A 388 1.51 12.08 11.39
CA TYR A 388 1.98 10.73 11.77
C TYR A 388 3.48 10.65 11.80
N LEU A 389 4.01 9.85 12.74
CA LEU A 389 5.39 9.40 12.74
C LEU A 389 5.44 7.93 12.29
N ARG A 390 6.16 7.67 11.21
CA ARG A 390 6.46 6.33 10.72
C ARG A 390 7.88 5.92 11.12
N VAL A 391 8.03 4.69 11.58
CA VAL A 391 9.33 4.05 11.82
C VAL A 391 9.48 2.89 10.84
N SER A 392 10.51 2.90 10.01
CA SER A 392 10.77 1.89 8.98
C SER A 392 12.24 1.52 8.92
N ALA A 393 12.59 0.43 8.21
CA ALA A 393 13.99 0.10 7.95
C ALA A 393 14.65 1.14 7.03
N ILE A 394 15.93 1.47 7.27
CA ILE A 394 16.69 2.41 6.41
C ILE A 394 16.84 1.82 5.01
N GLY A 395 16.47 2.61 3.98
CA GLY A 395 16.60 2.21 2.58
C GLY A 395 15.65 1.10 2.15
N GLY A 396 14.76 0.66 3.03
CA GLY A 396 13.63 -0.17 2.66
C GLY A 396 12.67 0.66 1.80
N ASN A 397 12.55 0.32 0.51
CA ASN A 397 11.44 0.83 -0.28
C ASN A 397 10.26 -0.13 -0.07
N PRO A 398 9.31 0.18 0.81
CA PRO A 398 8.17 -0.70 1.09
C PRO A 398 7.27 -0.90 -0.12
N LEU A 399 7.56 -0.19 -1.22
CA LEU A 399 6.68 -0.05 -2.37
C LEU A 399 7.15 -0.82 -3.61
N LEU A 400 8.35 -1.46 -3.60
CA LEU A 400 8.92 -2.09 -4.79
C LEU A 400 9.14 -3.60 -4.70
N SER A 401 8.90 -4.25 -3.58
CA SER A 401 8.90 -5.71 -3.50
C SER A 401 7.48 -6.18 -3.28
N GLY A 402 6.96 -7.07 -4.09
CA GLY A 402 5.60 -7.61 -4.07
C GLY A 402 5.09 -8.23 -2.75
N ASN A 403 5.62 -7.76 -1.63
CA ASN A 403 5.13 -7.93 -0.28
C ASN A 403 4.98 -6.55 0.38
N VAL A 404 3.84 -5.95 0.16
CA VAL A 404 3.51 -4.56 0.43
C VAL A 404 3.53 -4.18 1.92
N LEU A 405 3.46 -5.14 2.81
CA LEU A 405 3.45 -4.90 4.26
C LEU A 405 4.67 -5.53 4.88
N GLN A 406 5.69 -4.69 5.16
CA GLN A 406 6.74 -5.11 6.08
C GLN A 406 6.13 -5.19 7.48
N PRO A 407 6.18 -6.36 8.15
CA PRO A 407 5.56 -6.53 9.47
C PRO A 407 6.16 -5.63 10.56
N ASP A 408 7.30 -4.99 10.28
CA ASP A 408 8.08 -4.22 11.25
C ASP A 408 7.88 -2.69 11.13
N ASP A 409 7.07 -2.20 10.18
CA ASP A 409 6.74 -0.77 10.13
C ASP A 409 5.75 -0.41 11.23
N VAL A 410 6.11 0.56 12.06
CA VAL A 410 5.29 1.04 13.18
C VAL A 410 4.86 2.47 12.92
N TRP A 411 3.58 2.77 13.18
CA TRP A 411 2.98 4.08 13.01
C TRP A 411 2.50 4.62 14.35
N TYR A 412 2.81 5.89 14.59
CA TYR A 412 2.41 6.58 15.81
C TYR A 412 1.56 7.79 15.50
N VAL A 413 0.45 7.95 16.19
CA VAL A 413 -0.34 9.18 16.17
C VAL A 413 0.47 10.28 16.86
N THR A 414 0.41 11.50 16.32
CA THR A 414 1.16 12.63 16.84
C THR A 414 0.23 13.71 17.39
N TYR A 415 0.78 14.58 18.24
CA TYR A 415 0.07 15.70 18.84
C TYR A 415 0.77 17.01 18.48
N PRO A 416 0.13 17.91 17.70
CA PRO A 416 0.69 19.21 17.37
C PRO A 416 0.39 20.26 18.44
N LEU A 417 1.37 21.08 18.75
CA LEU A 417 1.24 22.24 19.62
C LEU A 417 1.87 23.47 18.98
N ALA A 418 1.07 24.47 18.62
CA ALA A 418 1.57 25.73 18.07
C ALA A 418 1.99 26.71 19.18
N SER A 419 3.14 27.33 19.00
CA SER A 419 3.64 28.41 19.85
C SER A 419 4.31 29.47 18.97
N LYS A 420 3.63 30.58 18.73
CA LYS A 420 4.06 31.64 17.80
C LYS A 420 4.35 31.09 16.39
N GLU A 421 5.59 31.22 15.91
CA GLU A 421 6.01 30.75 14.59
C GLU A 421 6.36 29.24 14.57
N THR A 422 6.39 28.55 15.73
CA THR A 422 6.84 27.15 15.81
C THR A 422 5.69 26.23 16.17
N VAL A 423 5.60 25.13 15.44
CA VAL A 423 4.74 23.99 15.79
C VAL A 423 5.63 22.85 16.24
N ARG A 424 5.44 22.42 17.47
CA ARG A 424 6.05 21.21 18.01
C ARG A 424 5.10 20.04 17.82
N ILE A 425 5.59 18.96 17.23
CA ILE A 425 4.83 17.73 17.02
C ILE A 425 5.59 16.59 17.68
N TRP A 426 4.91 15.83 18.53
CA TRP A 426 5.51 14.64 19.18
C TRP A 426 4.61 13.42 18.99
N ALA A 427 5.24 12.25 18.90
CA ALA A 427 4.57 10.98 18.90
C ALA A 427 4.21 10.55 20.32
N ALA A 428 3.03 9.96 20.49
CA ALA A 428 2.62 9.38 21.76
C ALA A 428 2.07 7.97 21.56
N ASP A 429 2.28 7.13 22.56
CA ASP A 429 1.62 5.83 22.66
C ASP A 429 0.17 6.03 23.14
N ASN A 430 -0.72 5.12 22.75
CA ASN A 430 -2.15 5.20 23.08
C ASN A 430 -2.46 5.31 24.58
N ASP A 431 -1.50 5.01 25.45
CA ASP A 431 -1.67 4.95 26.90
C ASP A 431 -0.82 5.95 27.72
N SER A 432 0.10 6.70 27.11
CA SER A 432 0.91 7.70 27.82
C SER A 432 1.30 8.89 26.96
N TYR A 433 1.07 10.09 27.48
CA TYR A 433 1.33 11.37 26.79
C TYR A 433 2.83 11.72 26.59
N THR A 434 3.75 10.82 26.91
CA THR A 434 5.18 11.02 26.73
C THR A 434 5.83 9.72 26.34
N MET A 435 6.44 9.67 25.15
CA MET A 435 7.21 8.52 24.70
C MET A 435 8.68 8.85 24.71
N SER A 436 9.42 8.06 25.49
CA SER A 436 10.86 7.93 25.38
C SER A 436 11.17 6.70 24.55
N TYR A 437 11.74 6.87 23.37
CA TYR A 437 12.18 5.76 22.51
C TYR A 437 13.67 5.58 22.57
N ALA A 438 14.11 4.31 22.51
CA ALA A 438 15.45 4.02 22.06
C ALA A 438 15.46 4.06 20.53
N SER A 439 16.16 5.00 19.90
CA SER A 439 16.29 5.01 18.45
C SER A 439 17.22 3.89 18.00
N GLU A 440 16.82 3.15 16.97
CA GLU A 440 17.55 2.02 16.42
C GLU A 440 18.34 2.47 15.19
N ALA A 441 19.61 2.08 15.09
CA ALA A 441 20.55 2.54 14.07
C ALA A 441 20.13 2.16 12.63
N ASP A 442 19.37 1.09 12.48
CA ASP A 442 18.87 0.56 11.20
C ASP A 442 17.46 1.05 10.83
N LYS A 443 16.91 1.99 11.60
CA LYS A 443 15.59 2.55 11.37
C LYS A 443 15.62 3.99 10.87
N GLU A 444 14.62 4.36 10.09
CA GLU A 444 14.31 5.70 9.66
C GLU A 444 12.99 6.16 10.28
N TYR A 445 12.99 7.37 10.80
CA TYR A 445 11.86 8.01 11.48
C TYR A 445 11.35 9.13 10.60
N THR A 446 10.18 8.94 10.00
CA THR A 446 9.59 9.91 9.08
C THR A 446 8.34 10.54 9.69
N LEU A 447 8.44 11.82 10.06
CA LEU A 447 7.27 12.63 10.40
C LEU A 447 6.60 13.12 9.13
N VAL A 448 5.31 12.92 9.04
CA VAL A 448 4.48 13.47 7.98
C VAL A 448 3.43 14.39 8.57
N VAL A 449 3.52 15.66 8.22
CA VAL A 449 2.57 16.70 8.60
C VAL A 449 1.69 17.00 7.39
N PRO A 450 0.38 16.75 7.46
CA PRO A 450 -0.50 16.97 6.31
C PRO A 450 -0.62 18.46 5.95
N ALA A 451 -0.95 18.73 4.70
CA ALA A 451 -1.35 20.05 4.29
C ALA A 451 -2.59 20.50 5.08
N GLY A 452 -2.62 21.76 5.48
CA GLY A 452 -3.75 22.32 6.22
C GLY A 452 -3.79 22.02 7.72
N LEU A 453 -2.70 21.51 8.31
CA LEU A 453 -2.58 21.35 9.76
C LEU A 453 -2.54 22.69 10.49
N VAL A 454 -1.86 23.68 9.92
CA VAL A 454 -1.70 25.02 10.49
C VAL A 454 -2.09 26.11 9.50
N LYS A 455 -2.48 27.26 10.06
CA LYS A 455 -2.77 28.49 9.30
C LYS A 455 -2.14 29.70 9.98
N ASN A 456 -1.79 30.72 9.17
CA ASN A 456 -1.43 32.05 9.64
C ASN A 456 -2.67 32.93 9.86
N ALA A 457 -2.45 34.20 10.24
CA ALA A 457 -3.52 35.18 10.45
C ALA A 457 -4.29 35.55 9.16
N ALA A 458 -3.68 35.38 8.00
CA ALA A 458 -4.32 35.61 6.69
C ALA A 458 -5.16 34.39 6.23
N GLY A 459 -5.09 33.27 6.97
CA GLY A 459 -5.78 32.02 6.64
C GLY A 459 -5.01 31.15 5.63
N GLU A 460 -3.76 31.49 5.33
CA GLU A 460 -2.90 30.67 4.49
C GLU A 460 -2.50 29.40 5.23
N LEU A 461 -2.59 28.27 4.56
CA LEU A 461 -2.36 26.94 5.12
C LEU A 461 -0.95 26.44 4.77
N ASN A 462 -0.38 25.57 5.63
CA ASN A 462 0.84 24.86 5.29
C ASN A 462 0.61 23.87 4.15
N GLU A 463 1.63 23.67 3.32
CA GLU A 463 1.76 22.47 2.49
C GLU A 463 2.10 21.26 3.35
N GLN A 464 2.08 20.07 2.77
CA GLN A 464 2.55 18.89 3.45
C GLN A 464 4.06 18.99 3.73
N ILE A 465 4.46 18.61 4.95
CA ILE A 465 5.85 18.67 5.39
C ILE A 465 6.28 17.24 5.74
N VAL A 466 7.45 16.85 5.24
CA VAL A 466 8.04 15.54 5.53
C VAL A 466 9.43 15.73 6.10
N ILE A 467 9.67 15.14 7.26
CA ILE A 467 10.95 15.19 7.94
C ILE A 467 11.38 13.75 8.20
N SER A 468 12.42 13.28 7.50
CA SER A 468 12.99 11.95 7.71
C SER A 468 14.30 12.05 8.46
N VAL A 469 14.43 11.30 9.55
CA VAL A 469 15.62 11.30 10.42
C VAL A 469 16.06 9.85 10.65
N LYS A 470 17.35 9.58 10.51
CA LYS A 470 17.91 8.25 10.76
C LYS A 470 18.04 8.01 12.27
N GLY A 471 17.88 6.77 12.68
CA GLY A 471 18.09 6.36 14.05
C GLY A 471 19.54 6.58 14.51
N TYR A 472 19.74 6.65 15.81
CA TYR A 472 21.06 6.82 16.41
C TYR A 472 21.98 5.65 16.06
N ASP A 473 23.12 5.94 15.43
CA ASP A 473 24.16 4.97 15.13
C ASP A 473 25.40 5.26 15.97
N PRO A 474 25.71 4.44 16.99
CA PRO A 474 26.89 4.63 17.82
C PRO A 474 28.21 4.50 17.06
N SER A 475 28.21 3.88 15.85
CA SER A 475 29.39 3.76 15.02
C SER A 475 29.78 5.06 14.32
N THR A 476 28.82 5.94 14.05
CA THR A 476 29.06 7.24 13.40
C THR A 476 29.72 8.24 14.34
N GLY A 477 29.57 8.07 15.66
CA GLY A 477 30.25 8.87 16.67
C GLY A 477 31.76 8.56 16.85
N ILE A 478 32.22 7.43 16.29
CA ILE A 478 33.64 6.99 16.36
C ILE A 478 34.41 7.42 15.11
N ALA A 479 33.75 7.59 13.96
CA ALA A 479 34.39 7.99 12.69
C ALA A 479 34.89 9.44 12.71
N ASP A 480 34.25 10.34 13.46
CA ASP A 480 34.71 11.73 13.62
C ASP A 480 35.93 11.89 14.55
N ALA A 481 36.34 10.84 15.25
CA ALA A 481 37.53 10.86 16.12
C ALA A 481 38.86 10.73 15.35
N THR A 482 38.85 10.53 14.04
CA THR A 482 40.04 10.36 13.20
C THR A 482 40.40 11.55 12.32
N VAL A 483 39.69 12.66 12.39
CA VAL A 483 40.13 13.92 11.79
C VAL A 483 41.14 14.54 12.77
N ALA A 484 42.38 14.68 12.32
CA ALA A 484 43.48 15.27 13.10
C ALA A 484 43.04 16.56 13.80
N PRO A 485 43.36 16.78 15.07
CA PRO A 485 42.85 17.88 15.84
C PRO A 485 43.38 19.20 15.29
N SER A 486 42.54 19.93 14.55
CA SER A 486 42.67 21.37 14.58
C SER A 486 42.39 21.77 16.02
N VAL A 487 43.37 22.40 16.69
CA VAL A 487 43.28 22.76 18.11
C VAL A 487 42.19 23.85 18.25
N ALA A 488 40.94 23.42 18.29
CA ALA A 488 39.82 24.32 18.56
C ALA A 488 39.97 24.84 20.00
N THR A 489 40.12 26.15 20.13
CA THR A 489 40.26 26.83 21.41
C THR A 489 38.92 27.30 21.94
N GLU A 490 38.75 27.29 23.26
CA GLU A 490 37.56 27.81 23.90
C GLU A 490 37.39 29.30 23.66
N VAL A 491 36.28 29.71 23.07
CA VAL A 491 35.92 31.11 22.78
C VAL A 491 35.07 31.71 23.90
N SER A 492 34.14 30.96 24.44
CA SER A 492 33.27 31.42 25.52
C SER A 492 32.64 30.26 26.29
N ARG A 493 32.24 30.54 27.52
CA ARG A 493 31.64 29.56 28.43
C ARG A 493 30.40 30.15 29.09
N TYR A 494 29.35 29.33 29.22
CA TYR A 494 28.09 29.70 29.81
C TYR A 494 27.64 28.66 30.83
N ASN A 495 26.89 29.06 31.85
CA ASN A 495 26.17 28.11 32.70
C ASN A 495 24.92 27.58 32.01
N VAL A 496 24.23 26.64 32.65
CA VAL A 496 23.01 26.01 32.10
C VAL A 496 21.84 26.99 31.88
N ASN A 497 21.91 28.17 32.47
CA ASN A 497 20.92 29.25 32.33
C ASN A 497 21.33 30.29 31.25
N GLY A 498 22.36 29.99 30.44
CA GLY A 498 22.81 30.88 29.35
C GLY A 498 23.66 32.06 29.80
N THR A 499 24.05 32.20 31.10
CA THR A 499 24.89 33.28 31.61
C THR A 499 26.35 32.98 31.35
N LYS A 500 27.08 33.93 30.77
CA LYS A 500 28.54 33.79 30.53
C LYS A 500 29.30 33.69 31.86
N ILE A 501 30.18 32.67 31.97
CA ILE A 501 30.89 32.34 33.21
C ILE A 501 32.39 32.19 32.95
N GLY A 502 33.21 32.31 34.02
CA GLY A 502 34.66 32.08 33.98
C GLY A 502 35.03 30.60 34.01
N LYS A 503 36.29 30.31 33.61
CA LYS A 503 36.81 28.93 33.51
C LYS A 503 36.80 28.14 34.83
N ASN A 504 36.83 28.81 35.97
CA ASN A 504 36.97 28.20 37.30
C ASN A 504 35.61 28.06 38.06
N GLN A 505 34.52 28.41 37.43
CA GLN A 505 33.21 28.31 38.10
C GLN A 505 32.77 26.85 38.11
N LYS A 506 32.57 26.27 39.29
CA LYS A 506 32.16 24.88 39.47
C LYS A 506 30.74 24.63 38.94
N GLY A 507 30.53 23.42 38.41
CA GLY A 507 29.25 22.99 37.88
C GLY A 507 29.31 22.68 36.38
N ILE A 508 28.14 22.48 35.79
CA ILE A 508 28.02 22.20 34.34
C ILE A 508 28.17 23.50 33.57
N ALA A 509 29.10 23.51 32.62
CA ALA A 509 29.34 24.62 31.71
C ALA A 509 29.13 24.19 30.24
N ILE A 510 28.56 25.06 29.44
CA ILE A 510 28.45 24.96 27.99
C ILE A 510 29.56 25.80 27.39
N VAL A 511 30.49 25.18 26.69
CA VAL A 511 31.69 25.82 26.13
C VAL A 511 31.57 25.91 24.62
N LYS A 512 31.59 27.12 24.07
CA LYS A 512 31.64 27.39 22.63
C LYS A 512 33.10 27.41 22.18
N MET A 513 33.43 26.62 21.16
CA MET A 513 34.79 26.48 20.61
C MET A 513 34.96 27.36 19.37
N SER A 514 36.21 27.59 18.97
CA SER A 514 36.56 28.42 17.81
C SER A 514 36.14 27.84 16.45
N ASP A 515 35.87 26.54 16.39
CA ASP A 515 35.35 25.83 15.22
C ASP A 515 33.82 25.86 15.14
N GLY A 516 33.16 26.58 16.06
CA GLY A 516 31.70 26.67 16.13
C GLY A 516 31.04 25.55 16.95
N SER A 517 31.79 24.53 17.32
CA SER A 517 31.28 23.43 18.14
C SER A 517 30.97 23.87 19.57
N VAL A 518 30.05 23.15 20.21
CA VAL A 518 29.66 23.40 21.61
C VAL A 518 29.91 22.14 22.43
N LYS A 519 30.62 22.27 23.56
CA LYS A 519 30.94 21.16 24.47
C LYS A 519 30.30 21.38 25.84
N LYS A 520 29.75 20.34 26.42
CA LYS A 520 29.31 20.34 27.83
C LYS A 520 30.47 19.87 28.70
N VAL A 521 30.87 20.69 29.65
CA VAL A 521 32.03 20.42 30.53
C VAL A 521 31.59 20.48 32.00
N LEU A 522 31.95 19.48 32.77
CA LEU A 522 31.78 19.49 34.23
C LEU A 522 33.05 20.04 34.88
N VAL A 523 32.96 21.22 35.49
CA VAL A 523 34.01 21.82 36.27
C VAL A 523 33.84 21.36 37.73
N LYS A 524 34.77 20.53 38.21
CA LYS A 524 34.77 19.96 39.57
C LYS A 524 35.24 20.96 40.65
#